data_51763655fd8ce9d6dc61e5c974f2d489
#
_entry.id   51763655fd8ce9d6dc61e5c974f2d489
#
_cell.length_a   1.000
_cell.length_b   1.000
_cell.length_c   1.000
_cell.angle_alpha   90.00
_cell.angle_beta   90.00
_cell.angle_gamma   90.00
#
_symmetry.space_group_name_H-M   'P 1'
#
loop_
_entity.id
_entity.type
_entity.pdbx_description
1 polymer ?
#
loop_
_entity_poly.entity_id
_entity_poly.type
_entity_poly.pdbx_seq_one_letter_code
_entity_poly.pdbx_strand_id
1 'polypeptide(L)'
;MLSKLELGHEDYDVVCPSDYIIERMLANDLLLPLERDFGETPDYTGNMAPFIYDKLAEVQGNGKNANDYCVGYMWGTVGLIYNPKYIPEEETKSWDVLKNPAYKGKILMKDALRDVYTTMHISLNREAIEAGEKDLKTLTFATSAESIARVENYLLSFKESVCGWEADYGKEQLTKELAWINLSWSGDAQWAIDEAADIGMELKYAIPESGSSVWFDGWVIPKYAQNTKAARYFINFMCKPENALRNMDMTGYVSVIGDKQILEAMCDSTQYAPIDASYFFGPEADSAYVNPVMYPDRKVIERCGMMHDGGTEDLLKMWSRIKGDSASAWTYILICIVFAGLIFAVIYKYTKKRYRRRRYAKRRRR
;
A
#
# COMPACT_ATOMS: atom_id res chain seq x y z
N MET A 1 -1.69 -2.68 14.81
CA MET A 1 -0.31 -2.62 15.37
C MET A 1 -0.09 -1.30 16.10
N LEU A 2 -0.07 -0.14 15.43
CA LEU A 2 0.26 1.16 16.04
C LEU A 2 -0.53 1.46 17.33
N SER A 3 -1.85 1.36 17.31
CA SER A 3 -2.70 1.60 18.50
C SER A 3 -2.32 0.71 19.69
N LYS A 4 -1.84 -0.50 19.45
CA LYS A 4 -1.38 -1.39 20.52
C LYS A 4 -0.06 -0.92 21.12
N LEU A 5 0.84 -0.41 20.29
CA LEU A 5 2.11 0.17 20.72
C LEU A 5 1.91 1.49 21.48
N GLU A 6 1.01 2.35 21.00
CA GLU A 6 0.66 3.63 21.67
C GLU A 6 0.06 3.40 23.05
N LEU A 7 -0.71 2.34 23.23
CA LEU A 7 -1.32 1.98 24.50
C LEU A 7 -0.39 1.18 25.43
N GLY A 8 0.79 0.74 24.93
CA GLY A 8 1.77 -0.03 25.71
C GLY A 8 1.29 -1.41 26.13
N HIS A 9 0.35 -2.02 25.39
CA HIS A 9 -0.30 -3.28 25.77
C HIS A 9 0.26 -4.53 25.09
N GLU A 10 1.24 -4.39 24.18
CA GLU A 10 1.80 -5.54 23.44
C GLU A 10 3.32 -5.53 23.51
N ASP A 11 3.87 -6.70 23.82
CA ASP A 11 5.31 -6.94 23.97
C ASP A 11 5.94 -7.27 22.60
N TYR A 12 6.06 -6.29 21.71
CA TYR A 12 6.79 -6.43 20.45
C TYR A 12 8.24 -6.01 20.65
N ASP A 13 9.19 -6.86 20.25
CA ASP A 13 10.61 -6.52 20.21
C ASP A 13 11.03 -5.90 18.87
N VAL A 14 10.33 -6.25 17.80
CA VAL A 14 10.54 -5.70 16.46
C VAL A 14 9.20 -5.61 15.73
N VAL A 15 9.02 -4.57 14.94
CA VAL A 15 7.87 -4.40 14.04
C VAL A 15 8.35 -3.87 12.68
N CYS A 16 7.57 -4.13 11.65
CA CYS A 16 7.88 -3.69 10.28
C CYS A 16 6.69 -2.89 9.71
N PRO A 17 6.53 -1.63 10.08
CA PRO A 17 5.51 -0.75 9.55
C PRO A 17 5.97 -0.05 8.27
N SER A 18 4.99 0.51 7.54
CA SER A 18 5.26 1.38 6.40
C SER A 18 5.79 2.75 6.82
N ASP A 19 6.44 3.43 5.91
CA ASP A 19 7.14 4.71 6.04
C ASP A 19 6.38 5.77 6.84
N TYR A 20 5.14 6.09 6.50
CA TYR A 20 4.32 7.08 7.21
C TYR A 20 3.98 6.69 8.65
N ILE A 21 3.95 5.38 8.94
CA ILE A 21 3.76 4.89 10.31
C ILE A 21 5.06 5.05 11.10
N ILE A 22 6.23 4.83 10.47
CA ILE A 22 7.53 5.08 11.07
C ILE A 22 7.65 6.57 11.43
N GLU A 23 7.25 7.46 10.52
CA GLU A 23 7.21 8.90 10.76
C GLU A 23 6.37 9.26 12.00
N ARG A 24 5.16 8.71 12.10
CA ARG A 24 4.28 8.88 13.27
C ARG A 24 4.88 8.31 14.54
N MET A 25 5.54 7.16 14.47
CA MET A 25 6.19 6.55 15.63
C MET A 25 7.37 7.39 16.13
N LEU A 26 8.14 8.00 15.22
CA LEU A 26 9.20 8.96 15.55
C LEU A 26 8.62 10.22 16.23
N ALA A 27 7.55 10.77 15.65
CA ALA A 27 6.88 11.97 16.18
C ALA A 27 6.33 11.76 17.60
N ASN A 28 5.92 10.53 17.93
CA ASN A 28 5.34 10.16 19.24
C ASN A 28 6.36 9.51 20.20
N ASP A 29 7.67 9.55 19.90
CA ASP A 29 8.71 8.94 20.74
C ASP A 29 8.49 7.44 21.04
N LEU A 30 8.00 6.68 20.08
CA LEU A 30 7.68 5.25 20.24
C LEU A 30 8.81 4.30 19.82
N LEU A 31 9.95 4.81 19.39
CA LEU A 31 11.06 4.01 18.87
C LEU A 31 12.33 4.17 19.70
N LEU A 32 13.13 3.10 19.71
CA LEU A 32 14.52 3.13 20.19
C LEU A 32 15.46 3.35 19.02
N PRO A 33 16.57 4.09 19.21
CA PRO A 33 17.63 4.18 18.22
C PRO A 33 18.18 2.80 17.87
N LEU A 34 18.52 2.58 16.62
CA LEU A 34 19.08 1.33 16.15
C LEU A 34 20.60 1.34 16.34
N GLU A 35 21.08 0.65 17.37
CA GLU A 35 22.50 0.42 17.57
C GLU A 35 23.01 -0.61 16.54
N ARG A 36 24.09 -0.27 15.83
CA ARG A 36 24.70 -1.10 14.78
C ARG A 36 25.97 -1.83 15.25
N ASP A 37 26.05 -2.16 16.52
CA ASP A 37 27.10 -3.02 17.07
C ASP A 37 26.61 -4.47 17.11
N PHE A 38 27.17 -5.31 16.24
CA PHE A 38 26.85 -6.72 16.10
C PHE A 38 28.03 -7.63 16.55
N GLY A 39 28.99 -7.09 17.30
CA GLY A 39 30.17 -7.81 17.77
C GLY A 39 30.98 -8.38 16.60
N GLU A 40 31.20 -9.71 16.60
CA GLU A 40 31.96 -10.39 15.54
C GLU A 40 31.12 -10.61 14.25
N THR A 41 29.79 -10.40 14.28
CA THR A 41 28.93 -10.53 13.12
C THR A 41 29.06 -9.29 12.24
N PRO A 42 29.28 -9.43 10.92
CA PRO A 42 29.31 -8.28 10.02
C PRO A 42 28.02 -7.45 10.07
N ASP A 43 28.15 -6.14 9.91
CA ASP A 43 27.00 -5.26 9.75
C ASP A 43 26.47 -5.32 8.30
N TYR A 44 25.36 -6.02 8.11
CA TYR A 44 24.67 -6.09 6.83
C TYR A 44 23.64 -4.97 6.64
N THR A 45 23.31 -4.22 7.70
CA THR A 45 22.36 -3.10 7.59
C THR A 45 22.92 -1.95 6.74
N GLY A 46 24.25 -1.91 6.60
CA GLY A 46 24.95 -0.98 5.71
C GLY A 46 24.78 -1.28 4.23
N ASN A 47 24.22 -2.43 3.83
CA ASN A 47 24.01 -2.82 2.44
C ASN A 47 22.70 -2.23 1.85
N MET A 48 21.97 -1.41 2.59
CA MET A 48 20.80 -0.72 2.02
C MET A 48 21.20 0.14 0.83
N ALA A 49 20.34 0.14 -0.20
CA ALA A 49 20.53 0.94 -1.40
C ALA A 49 20.60 2.45 -1.09
N PRO A 50 21.42 3.23 -1.82
CA PRO A 50 21.49 4.69 -1.67
C PRO A 50 20.11 5.36 -1.74
N PHE A 51 19.27 4.95 -2.66
CA PHE A 51 17.90 5.41 -2.81
C PHE A 51 17.08 5.26 -1.53
N ILE A 52 17.23 4.14 -0.83
CA ILE A 52 16.50 3.88 0.42
C ILE A 52 17.01 4.77 1.55
N TYR A 53 18.32 4.98 1.64
CA TYR A 53 18.89 5.94 2.61
C TYR A 53 18.35 7.36 2.39
N ASP A 54 18.24 7.79 1.12
CA ASP A 54 17.68 9.10 0.78
C ASP A 54 16.20 9.19 1.16
N LYS A 55 15.42 8.12 0.94
CA LYS A 55 14.02 8.07 1.33
C LYS A 55 13.82 8.02 2.86
N LEU A 56 14.63 7.25 3.57
CA LEU A 56 14.63 7.26 5.04
C LEU A 56 14.98 8.63 5.61
N ALA A 57 15.87 9.37 4.95
CA ALA A 57 16.22 10.74 5.37
C ALA A 57 15.05 11.73 5.24
N GLU A 58 14.07 11.47 4.37
CA GLU A 58 12.84 12.25 4.25
C GLU A 58 11.88 11.99 5.42
N VAL A 59 11.95 10.82 6.07
CA VAL A 59 11.07 10.39 7.18
C VAL A 59 11.60 10.94 8.51
N GLN A 60 10.94 11.94 9.06
CA GLN A 60 11.37 12.64 10.26
C GLN A 60 10.21 12.89 11.23
N GLY A 61 10.52 12.89 12.52
CA GLY A 61 9.55 13.23 13.57
C GLY A 61 10.23 13.60 14.88
N ASN A 62 9.77 14.65 15.55
CA ASN A 62 10.27 15.10 16.84
C ASN A 62 11.80 15.29 16.89
N GLY A 63 12.39 15.88 15.80
CA GLY A 63 13.83 16.09 15.68
C GLY A 63 14.65 14.82 15.44
N LYS A 64 14.02 13.68 15.14
CA LYS A 64 14.64 12.39 14.85
C LYS A 64 14.53 12.07 13.37
N ASN A 65 15.52 11.36 12.83
CA ASN A 65 15.55 10.88 11.45
C ASN A 65 15.44 9.37 11.39
N ALA A 66 14.67 8.82 10.46
CA ALA A 66 14.46 7.39 10.36
C ALA A 66 15.74 6.59 10.12
N ASN A 67 16.77 7.16 9.51
CA ASN A 67 18.06 6.48 9.31
C ASN A 67 18.73 6.03 10.64
N ASP A 68 18.42 6.69 11.76
CA ASP A 68 18.93 6.35 13.07
C ASP A 68 18.06 5.31 13.83
N TYR A 69 16.83 5.05 13.34
CA TYR A 69 15.82 4.25 14.03
C TYR A 69 15.29 3.07 13.22
N CYS A 70 15.57 3.03 11.93
CA CYS A 70 14.97 2.11 10.99
C CYS A 70 16.01 1.49 10.05
N VAL A 71 15.79 0.25 9.68
CA VAL A 71 16.37 -0.37 8.48
C VAL A 71 15.23 -0.77 7.58
N GLY A 72 15.27 -0.37 6.31
CA GLY A 72 14.27 -0.79 5.35
C GLY A 72 14.18 -2.31 5.22
N TYR A 73 13.04 -2.80 4.74
CA TYR A 73 12.80 -4.23 4.49
C TYR A 73 12.49 -4.47 3.02
N MET A 74 11.33 -4.04 2.57
CA MET A 74 10.87 -4.13 1.19
C MET A 74 10.42 -2.74 0.72
N TRP A 75 10.43 -2.53 -0.58
CA TRP A 75 9.96 -1.31 -1.20
C TRP A 75 9.24 -1.60 -2.51
N GLY A 76 8.53 -0.63 -3.02
CA GLY A 76 7.87 -0.75 -4.30
C GLY A 76 7.24 0.55 -4.77
N THR A 77 6.63 0.47 -5.92
CA THR A 77 5.88 1.55 -6.56
C THR A 77 4.41 1.21 -6.68
N VAL A 78 3.59 2.20 -6.90
CA VAL A 78 2.20 2.03 -7.32
C VAL A 78 2.13 2.24 -8.83
N GLY A 79 1.38 1.38 -9.52
CA GLY A 79 1.20 1.46 -10.96
C GLY A 79 -0.06 0.74 -11.41
N LEU A 80 -0.15 0.51 -12.70
CA LEU A 80 -1.24 -0.18 -13.34
C LEU A 80 -0.76 -1.56 -13.76
N ILE A 81 -1.30 -2.63 -13.16
CA ILE A 81 -1.22 -3.96 -13.75
C ILE A 81 -2.40 -4.12 -14.70
N TYR A 82 -2.16 -4.62 -15.91
CA TYR A 82 -3.17 -4.71 -16.94
C TYR A 82 -2.98 -5.90 -17.87
N ASN A 83 -4.07 -6.33 -18.48
CA ASN A 83 -4.07 -7.36 -19.51
C ASN A 83 -3.98 -6.69 -20.89
N PRO A 84 -2.87 -6.84 -21.64
CA PRO A 84 -2.65 -6.18 -22.93
C PRO A 84 -3.60 -6.66 -24.03
N LYS A 85 -4.29 -7.77 -23.83
CA LYS A 85 -5.38 -8.23 -24.71
C LYS A 85 -6.55 -7.25 -24.77
N TYR A 86 -6.80 -6.51 -23.69
CA TYR A 86 -7.93 -5.60 -23.53
C TYR A 86 -7.53 -4.14 -23.41
N ILE A 87 -6.36 -3.85 -22.84
CA ILE A 87 -5.87 -2.51 -22.57
C ILE A 87 -4.63 -2.26 -23.43
N PRO A 88 -4.69 -1.37 -24.43
CA PRO A 88 -3.51 -0.98 -25.21
C PRO A 88 -2.46 -0.31 -24.31
N GLU A 89 -1.18 -0.67 -24.51
CA GLU A 89 -0.06 -0.13 -23.73
C GLU A 89 0.01 1.40 -23.78
N GLU A 90 -0.35 2.00 -24.90
CA GLU A 90 -0.33 3.46 -25.07
C GLU A 90 -1.29 4.17 -24.11
N GLU A 91 -2.42 3.55 -23.77
CA GLU A 91 -3.39 4.13 -22.85
C GLU A 91 -2.87 4.09 -21.39
N THR A 92 -2.00 3.15 -21.05
CA THR A 92 -1.44 3.03 -19.69
C THR A 92 -0.38 4.09 -19.37
N LYS A 93 0.02 4.91 -20.33
CA LYS A 93 0.90 6.07 -20.11
C LYS A 93 0.21 7.17 -19.29
N SER A 94 -1.11 7.14 -19.16
CA SER A 94 -1.89 8.09 -18.38
C SER A 94 -2.83 7.40 -17.41
N TRP A 95 -2.98 7.95 -16.19
CA TRP A 95 -4.00 7.51 -15.24
C TRP A 95 -5.42 7.70 -15.77
N ASP A 96 -5.61 8.50 -16.81
CA ASP A 96 -6.92 8.71 -17.45
C ASP A 96 -7.46 7.47 -18.16
N VAL A 97 -6.64 6.42 -18.36
CA VAL A 97 -7.11 5.09 -18.78
C VAL A 97 -8.23 4.57 -17.84
N LEU A 98 -8.18 4.91 -16.55
CA LEU A 98 -9.20 4.55 -15.56
C LEU A 98 -10.56 5.23 -15.83
N LYS A 99 -10.58 6.31 -16.59
CA LYS A 99 -11.82 7.01 -16.99
C LYS A 99 -12.44 6.48 -18.29
N ASN A 100 -11.73 5.59 -19.00
CA ASN A 100 -12.22 5.07 -20.27
C ASN A 100 -13.50 4.24 -20.05
N PRO A 101 -14.65 4.67 -20.59
CA PRO A 101 -15.93 3.99 -20.39
C PRO A 101 -15.98 2.56 -20.96
N ALA A 102 -15.07 2.22 -21.88
CA ALA A 102 -14.94 0.87 -22.42
C ALA A 102 -14.54 -0.16 -21.35
N TYR A 103 -13.91 0.29 -20.24
CA TYR A 103 -13.43 -0.56 -19.16
C TYR A 103 -14.37 -0.56 -17.93
N LYS A 104 -15.58 -0.03 -18.08
CA LYS A 104 -16.57 -0.01 -16.98
C LYS A 104 -16.82 -1.41 -16.42
N GLY A 105 -16.68 -1.54 -15.11
CA GLY A 105 -16.83 -2.82 -14.40
C GLY A 105 -15.65 -3.78 -14.58
N LYS A 106 -14.51 -3.29 -15.12
CA LYS A 106 -13.28 -4.07 -15.33
C LYS A 106 -12.05 -3.46 -14.65
N ILE A 107 -12.25 -2.45 -13.83
CA ILE A 107 -11.22 -1.72 -13.12
C ILE A 107 -11.23 -2.14 -11.66
N LEU A 108 -10.09 -2.58 -11.14
CA LEU A 108 -9.83 -2.74 -9.72
C LEU A 108 -8.97 -1.59 -9.20
N MET A 109 -9.16 -1.27 -7.94
CA MET A 109 -8.36 -0.30 -7.22
C MET A 109 -7.84 -0.89 -5.92
N LYS A 110 -6.60 -0.60 -5.58
CA LYS A 110 -6.04 -0.99 -4.29
C LYS A 110 -6.79 -0.31 -3.15
N ASP A 111 -7.18 -1.07 -2.12
CA ASP A 111 -7.77 -0.54 -0.90
C ASP A 111 -6.69 0.04 0.04
N ALA A 112 -5.92 0.98 -0.47
CA ALA A 112 -4.80 1.62 0.19
C ALA A 112 -4.92 3.14 0.05
N LEU A 113 -5.62 3.77 0.99
CA LEU A 113 -5.95 5.20 0.99
C LEU A 113 -4.75 6.10 0.65
N ARG A 114 -3.62 5.88 1.35
CA ARG A 114 -2.47 6.77 1.22
C ARG A 114 -1.78 6.62 -0.12
N ASP A 115 -1.59 5.39 -0.57
CA ASP A 115 -0.97 5.11 -1.87
C ASP A 115 -1.80 5.68 -3.03
N VAL A 116 -3.12 5.47 -2.98
CA VAL A 116 -4.03 6.00 -4.00
C VAL A 116 -4.06 7.54 -3.96
N TYR A 117 -4.16 8.13 -2.76
CA TYR A 117 -4.15 9.60 -2.62
C TYR A 117 -2.85 10.19 -3.16
N THR A 118 -1.69 9.71 -2.72
CA THR A 118 -0.38 10.21 -3.10
C THR A 118 -0.17 10.11 -4.61
N THR A 119 -0.47 8.94 -5.18
CA THR A 119 -0.38 8.69 -6.62
C THR A 119 -1.20 9.71 -7.42
N MET A 120 -2.47 9.89 -7.07
CA MET A 120 -3.33 10.82 -7.78
C MET A 120 -2.94 12.27 -7.52
N HIS A 121 -2.48 12.59 -6.31
CA HIS A 121 -2.03 13.93 -5.97
C HIS A 121 -0.78 14.33 -6.75
N ILE A 122 0.20 13.46 -6.88
CA ILE A 122 1.40 13.66 -7.72
C ILE A 122 0.98 13.85 -9.18
N SER A 123 0.20 12.92 -9.71
CA SER A 123 -0.26 12.94 -11.10
C SER A 123 -0.97 14.25 -11.45
N LEU A 124 -1.92 14.69 -10.63
CA LEU A 124 -2.70 15.90 -10.85
C LEU A 124 -1.86 17.19 -10.75
N ASN A 125 -0.67 17.12 -10.19
CA ASN A 125 0.25 18.27 -10.07
C ASN A 125 1.46 18.15 -11.00
N ARG A 126 1.49 17.21 -11.92
CA ARG A 126 2.66 16.90 -12.75
C ARG A 126 3.17 18.13 -13.52
N GLU A 127 2.28 18.85 -14.20
CA GLU A 127 2.64 20.06 -14.95
C GLU A 127 3.30 21.11 -14.06
N ALA A 128 2.77 21.34 -12.85
CA ALA A 128 3.34 22.30 -11.91
C ALA A 128 4.69 21.83 -11.33
N ILE A 129 4.89 20.52 -11.19
CA ILE A 129 6.19 19.93 -10.79
C ILE A 129 7.21 20.13 -11.91
N GLU A 130 6.87 19.85 -13.15
CA GLU A 130 7.75 20.01 -14.32
C GLU A 130 8.09 21.47 -14.60
N ALA A 131 7.15 22.37 -14.34
CA ALA A 131 7.41 23.82 -14.42
C ALA A 131 8.26 24.36 -13.27
N GLY A 132 8.58 23.54 -12.26
CA GLY A 132 9.29 23.97 -11.06
C GLY A 132 8.46 24.85 -10.09
N GLU A 133 7.14 24.89 -10.28
CA GLU A 133 6.22 25.64 -9.42
C GLU A 133 5.92 24.89 -8.12
N LYS A 134 6.06 23.57 -8.14
CA LYS A 134 5.89 22.66 -6.99
C LYS A 134 7.06 21.70 -6.89
N ASP A 135 7.50 21.49 -5.67
CA ASP A 135 8.48 20.46 -5.35
C ASP A 135 7.77 19.16 -4.94
N LEU A 136 8.17 18.05 -5.56
CA LEU A 136 7.61 16.73 -5.31
C LEU A 136 7.68 16.34 -3.82
N LYS A 137 8.79 16.64 -3.14
CA LYS A 137 8.99 16.32 -1.72
C LYS A 137 7.99 17.04 -0.82
N THR A 138 7.81 18.34 -1.03
CA THR A 138 6.85 19.13 -0.23
C THR A 138 5.41 18.84 -0.60
N LEU A 139 5.16 18.47 -1.86
CA LEU A 139 3.82 18.12 -2.34
C LEU A 139 3.23 16.91 -1.59
N THR A 140 4.04 15.91 -1.28
CA THR A 140 3.60 14.67 -0.63
C THR A 140 3.17 14.86 0.84
N PHE A 141 3.47 16.02 1.44
CA PHE A 141 2.91 16.45 2.73
C PHE A 141 1.56 17.19 2.61
N ALA A 142 1.15 17.56 1.40
CA ALA A 142 0.00 18.43 1.21
C ALA A 142 -1.32 17.66 1.36
N THR A 143 -1.95 17.84 2.50
CA THR A 143 -3.28 17.31 2.86
C THR A 143 -4.28 18.43 3.17
N SER A 144 -4.16 19.56 2.47
CA SER A 144 -5.14 20.66 2.58
C SER A 144 -6.52 20.23 2.07
N ALA A 145 -7.57 20.89 2.53
CA ALA A 145 -8.93 20.64 2.05
C ALA A 145 -9.06 20.75 0.53
N GLU A 146 -8.33 21.69 -0.09
CA GLU A 146 -8.30 21.86 -1.55
C GLU A 146 -7.63 20.69 -2.24
N SER A 147 -6.45 20.25 -1.75
CA SER A 147 -5.73 19.10 -2.30
C SER A 147 -6.55 17.82 -2.21
N ILE A 148 -7.19 17.59 -1.05
CA ILE A 148 -8.07 16.44 -0.81
C ILE A 148 -9.27 16.48 -1.76
N ALA A 149 -9.96 17.62 -1.86
CA ALA A 149 -11.11 17.76 -2.76
C ALA A 149 -10.76 17.55 -4.24
N ARG A 150 -9.58 17.99 -4.68
CA ARG A 150 -9.10 17.79 -6.04
C ARG A 150 -8.89 16.32 -6.36
N VAL A 151 -8.26 15.56 -5.46
CA VAL A 151 -8.06 14.12 -5.60
C VAL A 151 -9.40 13.37 -5.52
N GLU A 152 -10.25 13.74 -4.57
CA GLU A 152 -11.59 13.16 -4.42
C GLU A 152 -12.41 13.30 -5.71
N ASN A 153 -12.49 14.49 -6.28
CA ASN A 153 -13.21 14.74 -7.52
C ASN A 153 -12.65 13.92 -8.69
N TYR A 154 -11.32 13.75 -8.75
CA TYR A 154 -10.70 12.90 -9.76
C TYR A 154 -11.11 11.43 -9.60
N LEU A 155 -11.02 10.88 -8.40
CA LEU A 155 -11.41 9.49 -8.11
C LEU A 155 -12.91 9.26 -8.35
N LEU A 156 -13.76 10.21 -7.97
CA LEU A 156 -15.20 10.13 -8.21
C LEU A 156 -15.55 10.14 -9.70
N SER A 157 -14.73 10.75 -10.55
CA SER A 157 -14.99 10.82 -11.99
C SER A 157 -15.02 9.47 -12.70
N PHE A 158 -14.41 8.43 -12.13
CA PHE A 158 -14.42 7.07 -12.66
C PHE A 158 -14.89 6.00 -11.66
N LYS A 159 -15.38 6.41 -10.48
CA LYS A 159 -15.86 5.50 -9.43
C LYS A 159 -16.84 4.43 -9.97
N GLU A 160 -17.77 4.83 -10.87
CA GLU A 160 -18.74 3.94 -11.48
C GLU A 160 -18.13 2.85 -12.40
N SER A 161 -16.86 3.02 -12.79
CA SER A 161 -16.11 2.04 -13.58
C SER A 161 -15.36 1.02 -12.72
N VAL A 162 -15.19 1.30 -11.43
CA VAL A 162 -14.49 0.43 -10.48
C VAL A 162 -15.41 -0.72 -10.08
N CYS A 163 -14.96 -1.97 -10.30
CA CYS A 163 -15.70 -3.17 -9.92
C CYS A 163 -15.34 -3.67 -8.52
N GLY A 164 -14.27 -3.18 -7.91
CA GLY A 164 -13.89 -3.55 -6.55
C GLY A 164 -12.69 -2.79 -6.00
N TRP A 165 -12.65 -2.70 -4.69
CA TRP A 165 -11.51 -2.22 -3.90
C TRP A 165 -10.86 -3.44 -3.25
N GLU A 166 -9.60 -3.68 -3.53
CA GLU A 166 -8.94 -4.94 -3.17
C GLU A 166 -7.68 -4.71 -2.33
N ALA A 167 -7.41 -5.62 -1.41
CA ALA A 167 -6.17 -5.67 -0.67
C ALA A 167 -5.23 -6.76 -1.24
N ASP A 168 -5.77 -7.96 -1.52
CA ASP A 168 -4.97 -9.13 -1.91
C ASP A 168 -5.56 -9.93 -3.08
N TYR A 169 -6.87 -9.82 -3.36
CA TYR A 169 -7.53 -10.67 -4.35
C TYR A 169 -7.42 -10.18 -5.80
N GLY A 170 -6.84 -9.01 -6.03
CA GLY A 170 -6.72 -8.41 -7.37
C GLY A 170 -5.98 -9.28 -8.38
N LYS A 171 -4.95 -9.98 -7.92
CA LYS A 171 -4.15 -10.94 -8.70
C LYS A 171 -5.02 -12.01 -9.36
N GLU A 172 -5.88 -12.67 -8.58
CA GLU A 172 -6.78 -13.69 -9.09
C GLU A 172 -7.87 -13.13 -10.02
N GLN A 173 -8.32 -11.90 -9.81
CA GLN A 173 -9.32 -11.30 -10.67
C GLN A 173 -8.79 -11.02 -12.07
N LEU A 174 -7.52 -10.64 -12.18
CA LEU A 174 -6.83 -10.40 -13.44
C LEU A 174 -6.56 -11.72 -14.19
N THR A 175 -6.02 -12.74 -13.51
CA THR A 175 -5.75 -14.05 -14.13
C THR A 175 -7.01 -14.81 -14.54
N LYS A 176 -8.17 -14.50 -13.94
CA LYS A 176 -9.49 -15.00 -14.34
C LYS A 176 -10.22 -14.11 -15.36
N GLU A 177 -9.59 -13.03 -15.85
CA GLU A 177 -10.17 -12.02 -16.76
C GLU A 177 -11.47 -11.37 -16.24
N LEU A 178 -11.69 -11.39 -14.93
CA LEU A 178 -12.84 -10.73 -14.29
C LEU A 178 -12.62 -9.22 -14.21
N ALA A 179 -11.37 -8.79 -14.02
CA ALA A 179 -10.90 -7.43 -14.22
C ALA A 179 -9.83 -7.40 -15.32
N TRP A 180 -9.60 -6.22 -15.91
CA TRP A 180 -8.63 -6.04 -17.00
C TRP A 180 -7.49 -5.11 -16.61
N ILE A 181 -7.71 -4.27 -15.64
CA ILE A 181 -6.75 -3.30 -15.11
C ILE A 181 -6.92 -3.15 -13.61
N ASN A 182 -5.82 -3.02 -12.88
CA ASN A 182 -5.80 -2.79 -11.44
C ASN A 182 -4.73 -1.76 -11.09
N LEU A 183 -5.10 -0.71 -10.34
CA LEU A 183 -4.11 0.09 -9.63
C LEU A 183 -3.56 -0.76 -8.48
N SER A 184 -2.28 -1.08 -8.53
CA SER A 184 -1.66 -2.08 -7.65
C SER A 184 -0.24 -1.73 -7.25
N TRP A 185 0.28 -2.42 -6.25
CA TRP A 185 1.70 -2.39 -5.89
C TRP A 185 2.54 -3.24 -6.85
N SER A 186 3.78 -2.82 -7.08
CA SER A 186 4.69 -3.50 -8.02
C SER A 186 4.98 -4.96 -7.65
N GLY A 187 5.07 -5.31 -6.36
CA GLY A 187 5.28 -6.69 -5.93
C GLY A 187 4.07 -7.59 -6.21
N ASP A 188 2.84 -7.11 -5.94
CA ASP A 188 1.61 -7.82 -6.32
C ASP A 188 1.49 -7.96 -7.83
N ALA A 189 1.94 -6.94 -8.58
CA ALA A 189 1.96 -6.96 -10.03
C ALA A 189 2.94 -8.03 -10.55
N GLN A 190 4.15 -8.08 -10.01
CA GLN A 190 5.13 -9.09 -10.41
C GLN A 190 4.61 -10.50 -10.16
N TRP A 191 4.07 -10.76 -8.96
CA TRP A 191 3.47 -12.06 -8.69
C TRP A 191 2.34 -12.41 -9.67
N ALA A 192 1.45 -11.47 -9.95
CA ALA A 192 0.36 -11.74 -10.90
C ALA A 192 0.86 -11.95 -12.34
N ILE A 193 1.95 -11.30 -12.74
CA ILE A 193 2.61 -11.52 -14.04
C ILE A 193 3.15 -12.95 -14.13
N ASP A 194 3.84 -13.41 -13.06
CA ASP A 194 4.41 -14.76 -13.00
C ASP A 194 3.32 -15.84 -13.04
N GLU A 195 2.28 -15.71 -12.20
CA GLU A 195 1.11 -16.62 -12.19
C GLU A 195 0.37 -16.64 -13.54
N ALA A 196 0.26 -15.49 -14.20
CA ALA A 196 -0.36 -15.40 -15.52
C ALA A 196 0.48 -16.11 -16.59
N ALA A 197 1.80 -15.96 -16.53
CA ALA A 197 2.73 -16.63 -17.46
C ALA A 197 2.63 -18.16 -17.35
N ASP A 198 2.49 -18.71 -16.14
CA ASP A 198 2.31 -20.16 -15.89
C ASP A 198 1.08 -20.76 -16.58
N ILE A 199 0.05 -19.95 -16.80
CA ILE A 199 -1.17 -20.37 -17.52
C ILE A 199 -1.23 -19.87 -18.96
N GLY A 200 -0.11 -19.34 -19.49
CA GLY A 200 -0.01 -18.83 -20.87
C GLY A 200 -0.73 -17.51 -21.12
N MET A 201 -0.96 -16.72 -20.09
CA MET A 201 -1.54 -15.37 -20.15
C MET A 201 -0.44 -14.32 -20.00
N GLU A 202 -0.56 -13.22 -20.72
CA GLU A 202 0.30 -12.06 -20.54
C GLU A 202 -0.38 -11.00 -19.66
N LEU A 203 0.28 -10.57 -18.59
CA LEU A 203 -0.02 -9.36 -17.85
C LEU A 203 1.20 -8.43 -17.88
N LYS A 204 0.95 -7.13 -17.85
CA LYS A 204 2.00 -6.10 -17.83
C LYS A 204 1.78 -5.12 -16.69
N TYR A 205 2.83 -4.41 -16.32
CA TYR A 205 2.80 -3.34 -15.33
C TYR A 205 3.35 -2.05 -15.95
N ALA A 206 2.70 -0.94 -15.65
CA ALA A 206 3.11 0.39 -16.10
C ALA A 206 2.97 1.42 -15.00
N ILE A 207 3.94 2.33 -14.91
CA ILE A 207 3.84 3.55 -14.11
C ILE A 207 3.57 4.69 -15.10
N PRO A 208 2.39 5.34 -15.04
CA PRO A 208 2.06 6.43 -15.95
C PRO A 208 3.05 7.59 -15.92
N GLU A 209 3.18 8.29 -17.05
CA GLU A 209 4.18 9.35 -17.23
C GLU A 209 4.02 10.53 -16.27
N SER A 210 2.82 10.78 -15.77
CA SER A 210 2.55 11.82 -14.77
C SER A 210 3.08 11.51 -13.37
N GLY A 211 3.68 10.33 -13.16
CA GLY A 211 4.28 9.93 -11.90
C GLY A 211 3.35 9.15 -10.98
N SER A 212 3.88 8.69 -9.87
CA SER A 212 3.19 7.81 -8.93
C SER A 212 3.76 7.92 -7.52
N SER A 213 3.30 7.05 -6.63
CA SER A 213 3.89 6.88 -5.30
C SER A 213 4.92 5.76 -5.27
N VAL A 214 5.91 5.97 -4.41
CA VAL A 214 6.86 4.98 -3.92
C VAL A 214 6.67 4.83 -2.42
N TRP A 215 6.83 3.62 -1.91
CA TRP A 215 6.69 3.29 -0.50
C TRP A 215 7.78 2.31 -0.08
N PHE A 216 8.06 2.25 1.21
CA PHE A 216 8.83 1.18 1.81
C PHE A 216 8.27 0.77 3.16
N ASP A 217 8.52 -0.48 3.54
CA ASP A 217 8.35 -0.98 4.89
C ASP A 217 9.72 -1.06 5.56
N GLY A 218 9.78 -0.86 6.87
CA GLY A 218 11.05 -0.86 7.58
C GLY A 218 10.98 -1.48 8.97
N TRP A 219 12.07 -2.15 9.33
CA TRP A 219 12.27 -2.73 10.65
C TRP A 219 12.59 -1.66 11.67
N VAL A 220 11.80 -1.59 12.73
CA VAL A 220 12.01 -0.68 13.85
C VAL A 220 11.87 -1.42 15.18
N ILE A 221 12.53 -0.90 16.23
CA ILE A 221 12.49 -1.44 17.59
C ILE A 221 11.60 -0.53 18.43
N PRO A 222 10.44 -1.02 18.91
CA PRO A 222 9.55 -0.24 19.76
C PRO A 222 10.23 0.16 21.08
N LYS A 223 9.83 1.31 21.64
CA LYS A 223 10.38 1.88 22.87
C LYS A 223 10.34 0.92 24.07
N TYR A 224 9.34 0.05 24.12
CA TYR A 224 9.13 -0.88 25.24
C TYR A 224 9.62 -2.29 24.97
N ALA A 225 10.41 -2.49 23.90
CA ALA A 225 11.02 -3.77 23.55
C ALA A 225 11.89 -4.31 24.71
N GLN A 226 11.75 -5.60 25.00
CA GLN A 226 12.45 -6.25 26.09
C GLN A 226 13.73 -6.95 25.59
N ASN A 227 13.72 -7.45 24.36
CA ASN A 227 14.80 -8.22 23.76
C ASN A 227 15.54 -7.44 22.64
N THR A 228 15.93 -6.19 22.92
CA THR A 228 16.51 -5.26 21.94
C THR A 228 17.76 -5.81 21.24
N LYS A 229 18.62 -6.58 21.95
CA LYS A 229 19.77 -7.25 21.35
C LYS A 229 19.34 -8.27 20.30
N ALA A 230 18.37 -9.14 20.62
CA ALA A 230 17.87 -10.13 19.68
C ALA A 230 17.19 -9.46 18.47
N ALA A 231 16.42 -8.39 18.70
CA ALA A 231 15.79 -7.60 17.66
C ALA A 231 16.82 -7.03 16.66
N ARG A 232 17.91 -6.44 17.14
CA ARG A 232 19.01 -5.93 16.29
C ARG A 232 19.64 -7.02 15.44
N TYR A 233 19.99 -8.15 16.06
CA TYR A 233 20.57 -9.28 15.33
C TYR A 233 19.61 -9.88 14.30
N PHE A 234 18.31 -9.92 14.60
CA PHE A 234 17.28 -10.32 13.63
C PHE A 234 17.24 -9.37 12.44
N ILE A 235 17.20 -8.06 12.68
CA ILE A 235 17.23 -7.04 11.63
C ILE A 235 18.47 -7.20 10.75
N ASN A 236 19.64 -7.33 11.36
CA ASN A 236 20.90 -7.54 10.64
C ASN A 236 20.89 -8.85 9.82
N PHE A 237 20.33 -9.92 10.38
CA PHE A 237 20.16 -11.20 9.67
C PHE A 237 19.26 -11.05 8.42
N MET A 238 18.18 -10.27 8.51
CA MET A 238 17.29 -10.00 7.39
C MET A 238 17.96 -9.22 6.25
N CYS A 239 18.99 -8.43 6.57
CA CYS A 239 19.75 -7.62 5.60
C CYS A 239 20.87 -8.40 4.88
N LYS A 240 21.11 -9.67 5.22
CA LYS A 240 22.06 -10.49 4.47
C LYS A 240 21.57 -10.67 3.02
N PRO A 241 22.45 -10.48 2.01
CA PRO A 241 22.02 -10.62 0.61
C PRO A 241 21.30 -11.93 0.31
N GLU A 242 21.79 -13.07 0.84
CA GLU A 242 21.13 -14.37 0.60
C GLU A 242 19.73 -14.45 1.25
N ASN A 243 19.53 -13.80 2.40
CA ASN A 243 18.22 -13.76 3.04
C ASN A 243 17.30 -12.77 2.37
N ALA A 244 17.83 -11.63 1.90
CA ALA A 244 17.10 -10.67 1.10
C ALA A 244 16.55 -11.32 -0.18
N LEU A 245 17.39 -12.06 -0.93
CA LEU A 245 16.97 -12.81 -2.12
C LEU A 245 15.86 -13.82 -1.80
N ARG A 246 16.00 -14.61 -0.73
CA ARG A 246 14.94 -15.56 -0.31
C ARG A 246 13.63 -14.87 0.04
N ASN A 247 13.69 -13.69 0.67
CA ASN A 247 12.49 -12.92 0.97
C ASN A 247 11.84 -12.37 -0.30
N MET A 248 12.64 -11.90 -1.27
CA MET A 248 12.14 -11.45 -2.57
C MET A 248 11.42 -12.59 -3.30
N ASP A 249 12.02 -13.78 -3.35
CA ASP A 249 11.43 -15.00 -3.92
C ASP A 249 10.07 -15.34 -3.31
N MET A 250 9.97 -15.24 -1.97
CA MET A 250 8.77 -15.63 -1.23
C MET A 250 7.65 -14.59 -1.31
N THR A 251 8.00 -13.32 -1.44
CA THR A 251 7.01 -12.22 -1.33
C THR A 251 6.66 -11.59 -2.68
N GLY A 252 7.50 -11.74 -3.69
CA GLY A 252 7.42 -11.01 -4.95
C GLY A 252 7.82 -9.54 -4.86
N TYR A 253 8.21 -9.06 -3.67
CA TYR A 253 8.61 -7.66 -3.44
C TYR A 253 10.11 -7.47 -3.50
N VAL A 254 10.55 -6.24 -3.70
CA VAL A 254 11.95 -5.87 -3.82
C VAL A 254 12.53 -5.57 -2.44
N SER A 255 13.66 -6.22 -2.12
CA SER A 255 14.43 -5.87 -0.92
C SER A 255 15.05 -4.48 -1.04
N VAL A 256 15.21 -3.80 0.09
CA VAL A 256 15.95 -2.53 0.18
C VAL A 256 17.47 -2.68 0.03
N ILE A 257 17.98 -3.90 -0.06
CA ILE A 257 19.41 -4.18 -0.11
C ILE A 257 19.93 -3.98 -1.53
N GLY A 258 20.85 -3.03 -1.70
CA GLY A 258 21.48 -2.66 -2.97
C GLY A 258 22.86 -3.32 -3.16
N ASP A 259 23.03 -4.56 -2.70
CA ASP A 259 24.28 -5.29 -2.77
C ASP A 259 24.52 -5.86 -4.19
N LYS A 260 25.81 -5.97 -4.58
CA LYS A 260 26.23 -6.52 -5.86
C LYS A 260 25.72 -7.95 -6.09
N GLN A 261 25.66 -8.77 -5.05
CA GLN A 261 25.15 -10.14 -5.15
C GLN A 261 23.66 -10.15 -5.57
N ILE A 262 22.87 -9.16 -5.10
CA ILE A 262 21.48 -9.01 -5.53
C ILE A 262 21.41 -8.55 -6.98
N LEU A 263 22.22 -7.56 -7.37
CA LEU A 263 22.26 -7.12 -8.77
C LEU A 263 22.61 -8.28 -9.72
N GLU A 264 23.65 -9.06 -9.41
CA GLU A 264 24.05 -10.22 -10.20
C GLU A 264 22.95 -11.28 -10.29
N ALA A 265 22.22 -11.54 -9.20
CA ALA A 265 21.12 -12.50 -9.16
C ALA A 265 19.88 -12.04 -9.94
N MET A 266 19.65 -10.72 -10.02
CA MET A 266 18.48 -10.13 -10.68
C MET A 266 18.72 -9.75 -12.15
N CYS A 267 19.98 -9.79 -12.64
CA CYS A 267 20.31 -9.48 -14.03
C CYS A 267 19.99 -10.65 -14.96
N ASP A 268 19.19 -10.38 -15.99
CA ASP A 268 18.92 -11.31 -17.09
C ASP A 268 18.81 -10.57 -18.43
N SER A 269 19.91 -10.55 -19.18
CA SER A 269 19.98 -9.92 -20.50
C SER A 269 19.19 -10.66 -21.60
N THR A 270 18.70 -11.86 -21.32
CA THR A 270 17.86 -12.61 -22.26
C THR A 270 16.39 -12.22 -22.14
N GLN A 271 15.99 -11.68 -20.99
CA GLN A 271 14.61 -11.35 -20.66
C GLN A 271 14.35 -9.84 -20.65
N TYR A 272 15.31 -9.05 -20.19
CA TYR A 272 15.11 -7.61 -19.96
C TYR A 272 15.97 -6.74 -20.86
N ALA A 273 15.44 -5.58 -21.25
CA ALA A 273 16.22 -4.51 -21.85
C ALA A 273 17.03 -3.77 -20.77
N PRO A 274 18.17 -3.15 -21.11
CA PRO A 274 18.96 -2.41 -20.16
C PRO A 274 18.24 -1.12 -19.71
N ILE A 275 18.29 -0.83 -18.40
CA ILE A 275 17.73 0.36 -17.79
C ILE A 275 18.73 0.96 -16.80
N ASP A 276 18.57 2.26 -16.49
CA ASP A 276 19.37 2.91 -15.45
C ASP A 276 18.81 2.58 -14.05
N ALA A 277 19.42 1.59 -13.39
CA ALA A 277 19.18 1.20 -12.00
C ALA A 277 20.27 1.72 -11.04
N SER A 278 21.11 2.67 -11.47
CA SER A 278 22.23 3.18 -10.67
C SER A 278 21.80 3.95 -9.43
N TYR A 279 20.57 4.46 -9.38
CA TYR A 279 19.99 5.05 -8.17
C TYR A 279 19.90 4.05 -7.01
N PHE A 280 19.80 2.77 -7.32
CA PHE A 280 19.62 1.69 -6.36
C PHE A 280 20.93 0.92 -6.10
N PHE A 281 21.59 0.45 -7.13
CA PHE A 281 22.78 -0.41 -7.03
C PHE A 281 24.12 0.33 -7.11
N GLY A 282 24.12 1.61 -7.45
CA GLY A 282 25.34 2.38 -7.67
C GLY A 282 25.73 2.52 -9.15
N PRO A 283 26.83 3.26 -9.45
CA PRO A 283 27.18 3.68 -10.82
C PRO A 283 27.35 2.54 -11.83
N GLU A 284 27.71 1.34 -11.38
CA GLU A 284 27.88 0.15 -12.23
C GLU A 284 26.57 -0.36 -12.84
N ALA A 285 25.43 0.10 -12.34
CA ALA A 285 24.10 -0.31 -12.81
C ALA A 285 23.41 0.76 -13.69
N ASP A 286 24.18 1.62 -14.36
CA ASP A 286 23.66 2.65 -15.28
C ASP A 286 23.04 2.05 -16.56
N SER A 287 23.30 0.76 -16.81
CA SER A 287 22.77 -0.02 -17.93
C SER A 287 22.58 -1.48 -17.51
N ALA A 288 21.72 -1.70 -16.48
CA ALA A 288 21.47 -3.02 -15.92
C ALA A 288 20.28 -3.71 -16.59
N TYR A 289 20.43 -5.02 -16.86
CA TYR A 289 19.37 -5.87 -17.43
C TYR A 289 18.50 -6.45 -16.33
N VAL A 290 17.77 -5.60 -15.63
CA VAL A 290 16.93 -5.98 -14.49
C VAL A 290 15.44 -5.78 -14.82
N ASN A 291 14.59 -6.48 -14.07
CA ASN A 291 13.14 -6.39 -14.25
C ASN A 291 12.61 -4.98 -13.94
N PRO A 292 12.02 -4.26 -14.91
CA PRO A 292 11.55 -2.89 -14.73
C PRO A 292 10.31 -2.75 -13.82
N VAL A 293 9.62 -3.85 -13.51
CA VAL A 293 8.54 -3.88 -12.50
C VAL A 293 9.12 -3.76 -11.11
N MET A 294 10.23 -4.42 -10.86
CA MET A 294 10.94 -4.44 -9.58
C MET A 294 11.87 -3.23 -9.43
N TYR A 295 12.62 -2.91 -10.46
CA TYR A 295 13.59 -1.80 -10.51
C TYR A 295 13.24 -0.89 -11.69
N PRO A 296 12.32 0.09 -11.51
CA PRO A 296 12.00 1.02 -12.58
C PRO A 296 13.22 1.81 -13.04
N ASP A 297 13.27 2.20 -14.32
CA ASP A 297 14.30 3.11 -14.82
C ASP A 297 14.37 4.40 -13.97
N ARG A 298 15.57 4.96 -13.77
CA ARG A 298 15.79 6.20 -13.01
C ARG A 298 14.80 7.31 -13.38
N LYS A 299 14.53 7.50 -14.68
CA LYS A 299 13.59 8.53 -15.16
C LYS A 299 12.16 8.30 -14.66
N VAL A 300 11.79 7.05 -14.40
CA VAL A 300 10.48 6.70 -13.86
C VAL A 300 10.44 6.96 -12.36
N ILE A 301 11.46 6.49 -11.62
CA ILE A 301 11.49 6.63 -10.17
C ILE A 301 11.62 8.08 -9.70
N GLU A 302 12.31 8.92 -10.46
CA GLU A 302 12.44 10.36 -10.18
C GLU A 302 11.10 11.12 -10.25
N ARG A 303 10.07 10.52 -10.86
CA ARG A 303 8.70 11.04 -10.90
C ARG A 303 7.81 10.52 -9.78
N CYS A 304 8.36 9.66 -8.90
CA CYS A 304 7.61 9.04 -7.81
C CYS A 304 7.95 9.69 -6.47
N GLY A 305 6.93 9.95 -5.66
CA GLY A 305 7.07 10.54 -4.33
C GLY A 305 6.52 9.65 -3.23
N MET A 306 7.00 9.83 -2.02
CA MET A 306 6.60 9.07 -0.85
C MET A 306 5.54 9.85 -0.06
N MET A 307 4.50 9.16 0.44
CA MET A 307 3.50 9.77 1.30
C MET A 307 4.06 9.98 2.71
N HIS A 308 3.88 11.19 3.23
CA HIS A 308 4.19 11.52 4.63
C HIS A 308 2.96 11.38 5.55
N ASP A 309 3.22 11.28 6.86
CA ASP A 309 2.13 11.27 7.84
C ASP A 309 1.47 12.66 7.92
N GLY A 310 0.13 12.68 7.95
CA GLY A 310 -0.65 13.90 8.03
C GLY A 310 -2.08 13.72 7.52
N GLY A 311 -2.96 14.67 7.84
CA GLY A 311 -4.32 14.74 7.32
C GLY A 311 -5.18 13.50 7.51
N THR A 312 -4.84 12.60 8.44
CA THR A 312 -5.42 11.25 8.56
C THR A 312 -6.94 11.27 8.66
N GLU A 313 -7.51 12.17 9.47
CA GLU A 313 -8.96 12.23 9.66
C GLU A 313 -9.69 12.68 8.39
N ASP A 314 -9.20 13.71 7.70
CA ASP A 314 -9.83 14.23 6.49
C ASP A 314 -9.64 13.29 5.30
N LEU A 315 -8.48 12.63 5.21
CA LEU A 315 -8.24 11.57 4.24
C LEU A 315 -9.18 10.37 4.46
N LEU A 316 -9.41 9.94 5.70
CA LEU A 316 -10.36 8.88 6.01
C LEU A 316 -11.80 9.27 5.66
N LYS A 317 -12.20 10.53 5.92
CA LYS A 317 -13.52 11.05 5.51
C LYS A 317 -13.66 11.03 3.98
N MET A 318 -12.65 11.48 3.24
CA MET A 318 -12.60 11.40 1.78
C MET A 318 -12.74 9.95 1.30
N TRP A 319 -11.94 9.04 1.88
CA TRP A 319 -11.95 7.63 1.51
C TRP A 319 -13.29 6.96 1.75
N SER A 320 -13.95 7.28 2.88
CA SER A 320 -15.31 6.83 3.17
C SER A 320 -16.31 7.31 2.11
N ARG A 321 -16.21 8.55 1.62
CA ARG A 321 -17.08 9.05 0.55
C ARG A 321 -16.82 8.37 -0.80
N ILE A 322 -15.56 8.04 -1.10
CA ILE A 322 -15.20 7.34 -2.34
C ILE A 322 -15.66 5.88 -2.29
N LYS A 323 -15.39 5.18 -1.21
CA LYS A 323 -15.74 3.76 -1.04
C LYS A 323 -17.14 3.55 -0.50
N GLY A 324 -17.55 4.40 0.42
CA GLY A 324 -18.82 4.36 1.08
C GLY A 324 -19.96 4.69 0.14
N ASP A 325 -21.05 4.01 0.38
CA ASP A 325 -22.37 4.25 -0.19
C ASP A 325 -22.72 3.60 -1.50
N SER A 326 -22.38 2.33 -1.53
CA SER A 326 -23.29 1.39 -2.16
C SER A 326 -24.40 0.90 -1.22
N ALA A 327 -24.40 1.22 0.07
CA ALA A 327 -25.56 1.00 0.93
C ALA A 327 -26.62 2.04 0.58
N SER A 328 -27.44 1.74 -0.45
CA SER A 328 -28.54 2.61 -0.85
C SER A 328 -29.45 2.88 0.36
N ALA A 329 -30.14 4.03 0.37
CA ALA A 329 -31.15 4.31 1.39
C ALA A 329 -32.13 3.13 1.58
N TRP A 330 -32.34 2.35 0.54
CA TRP A 330 -33.12 1.11 0.55
C TRP A 330 -32.54 0.02 1.46
N THR A 331 -31.21 -0.10 1.56
CA THR A 331 -30.55 -1.07 2.47
C THR A 331 -30.83 -0.72 3.91
N TYR A 332 -30.72 0.56 4.29
CA TYR A 332 -31.07 1.04 5.63
C TYR A 332 -32.56 0.86 5.93
N ILE A 333 -33.43 1.16 4.96
CA ILE A 333 -34.88 0.94 5.08
C ILE A 333 -35.17 -0.54 5.28
N LEU A 334 -34.52 -1.43 4.53
CA LEU A 334 -34.70 -2.89 4.67
C LEU A 334 -34.24 -3.40 6.03
N ILE A 335 -33.11 -2.93 6.52
CA ILE A 335 -32.61 -3.23 7.87
C ILE A 335 -33.62 -2.74 8.94
N CYS A 336 -34.14 -1.52 8.82
CA CYS A 336 -35.14 -1.00 9.73
C CYS A 336 -36.45 -1.83 9.71
N ILE A 337 -36.91 -2.26 8.54
CA ILE A 337 -38.09 -3.12 8.40
C ILE A 337 -37.87 -4.47 9.07
N VAL A 338 -36.69 -5.11 8.88
CA VAL A 338 -36.35 -6.37 9.53
C VAL A 338 -36.33 -6.22 11.05
N PHE A 339 -35.70 -5.16 11.58
CA PHE A 339 -35.69 -4.87 13.02
C PHE A 339 -37.09 -4.61 13.59
N ALA A 340 -37.91 -3.82 12.87
CA ALA A 340 -39.29 -3.58 13.26
C ALA A 340 -40.11 -4.88 13.29
N GLY A 341 -39.91 -5.75 12.29
CA GLY A 341 -40.55 -7.08 12.22
C GLY A 341 -40.15 -7.99 13.40
N LEU A 342 -38.88 -7.98 13.79
CA LEU A 342 -38.38 -8.74 14.94
C LEU A 342 -39.00 -8.22 16.26
N ILE A 343 -39.03 -6.89 16.45
CA ILE A 343 -39.64 -6.26 17.60
C ILE A 343 -41.15 -6.63 17.68
N PHE A 344 -41.85 -6.52 16.55
CA PHE A 344 -43.25 -6.88 16.46
C PHE A 344 -43.50 -8.37 16.80
N ALA A 345 -42.65 -9.29 16.29
CA ALA A 345 -42.74 -10.70 16.61
C ALA A 345 -42.55 -10.99 18.11
N VAL A 346 -41.60 -10.29 18.75
CA VAL A 346 -41.36 -10.41 20.19
C VAL A 346 -42.58 -9.90 20.99
N ILE A 347 -43.10 -8.72 20.63
CA ILE A 347 -44.30 -8.13 21.30
C ILE A 347 -45.51 -9.05 21.09
N TYR A 348 -45.73 -9.57 19.88
CA TYR A 348 -46.82 -10.49 19.57
C TYR A 348 -46.72 -11.77 20.41
N LYS A 349 -45.51 -12.36 20.50
CA LYS A 349 -45.28 -13.55 21.34
C LYS A 349 -45.55 -13.29 22.81
N TYR A 350 -45.19 -12.12 23.32
CA TYR A 350 -45.41 -11.72 24.71
C TYR A 350 -46.90 -11.46 25.01
N THR A 351 -47.59 -10.73 24.13
CA THR A 351 -49.04 -10.43 24.27
C THR A 351 -49.87 -11.71 24.16
N LYS A 352 -49.56 -12.62 23.22
CA LYS A 352 -50.21 -13.92 23.05
C LYS A 352 -50.04 -14.79 24.31
N LYS A 353 -48.82 -14.79 24.92
CA LYS A 353 -48.55 -15.50 26.16
C LYS A 353 -49.32 -14.91 27.33
N ARG A 354 -49.44 -13.59 27.41
CA ARG A 354 -50.22 -12.86 28.45
C ARG A 354 -51.71 -13.12 28.30
N TYR A 355 -52.24 -13.13 27.08
CA TYR A 355 -53.64 -13.45 26.77
C TYR A 355 -53.96 -14.90 27.13
N ARG A 356 -53.14 -15.88 26.80
CA ARG A 356 -53.31 -17.31 27.18
C ARG A 356 -53.32 -17.44 28.71
N ARG A 357 -52.39 -16.81 29.44
CA ARG A 357 -52.36 -16.84 30.92
C ARG A 357 -53.66 -16.27 31.55
N ARG A 358 -54.17 -15.17 31.03
CA ARG A 358 -55.45 -14.57 31.49
C ARG A 358 -56.64 -15.48 31.22
N ARG A 359 -56.68 -16.19 30.10
CA ARG A 359 -57.71 -17.10 29.71
C ARG A 359 -57.72 -18.38 30.63
N TYR A 360 -56.55 -18.90 31.00
CA TYR A 360 -56.39 -20.01 31.95
C TYR A 360 -56.77 -19.60 33.37
N ALA A 361 -56.44 -18.39 33.82
CA ALA A 361 -56.81 -17.89 35.13
C ALA A 361 -58.34 -17.67 35.27
N LYS A 362 -59.03 -17.22 34.19
CA LYS A 362 -60.52 -17.14 34.18
C LYS A 362 -61.21 -18.51 34.21
N ARG A 363 -60.63 -19.54 33.58
CA ARG A 363 -61.19 -20.93 33.60
C ARG A 363 -61.03 -21.63 34.95
N ARG A 364 -60.05 -21.21 35.79
CA ARG A 364 -59.84 -21.77 37.14
C ARG A 364 -60.75 -21.09 38.21
N ARG A 365 -61.44 -20.02 37.88
CA ARG A 365 -62.33 -19.28 38.79
C ARG A 365 -63.83 -19.54 38.50
N ARG A 366 -64.12 -20.41 37.53
CA ARG A 366 -65.45 -21.04 37.30
C ARG A 366 -65.32 -22.51 37.67
#